data_94dca7150a827f6a7565f1d4497a4abe
#
_entry.id   94dca7150a827f6a7565f1d4497a4abe
#
_cell.length_a   1.000
_cell.length_b   1.000
_cell.length_c   1.000
_cell.angle_alpha   90.00
_cell.angle_beta   90.00
_cell.angle_gamma   90.00
#
_symmetry.space_group_name_H-M   'P 1'
#
loop_
_entity.id
_entity.type
_entity.pdbx_description
1 polymer ?
#
loop_
_entity_poly.entity_id
_entity_poly.type
_entity_poly.pdbx_seq_one_letter_code
_entity_poly.pdbx_strand_id
1 'polypeptide(L)'
;EEEDDLISDKETAIKLDMTKDGFEVIGRPTTVKFGFKHSNREKKRNNEVWEWEDDVVTQDQSFFGADYRVDWPFPGQNMGPMADPNLLFTYQNTWGPYTRGQTEKDYFSEEEIISAYVMGTLEYDNATVIAGVRVEDTKFNTQGFNAETGDLIFGENNYTFVAPSLNIKYFLSEDAILRAAVWKSLARPGFSESAPVADFKSDGDGVFKGEMGNPDLDPYEATNYDLSYEYYGENTSYSIGFFWKDISNAIYPVITAGTYNGIVFNELETYVNTDDSRVDGIELNIFHEFINLPEPLDGLFVQLNVTKTDGQSTLAVDSGSVTFPFRKLSEDVYNLSVGYDKGPFDIRLSLVSRSPYLDYLADEDSPAETQEDLNVDNIRYTDDHKQLDFNLKYDISDNLSIKFDINNIDDEPEYYYWGRPDRLSQYDVYGTTYSIGVRYKL
;
A
#
# COMPACT_ATOMS: atom_id res chain seq x y z
N GLU A 1 9.83 -6.79 -27.06
CA GLU A 1 10.54 -6.18 -25.92
C GLU A 1 10.83 -7.26 -24.89
N GLU A 2 12.04 -7.26 -24.33
CA GLU A 2 12.45 -8.08 -23.19
C GLU A 2 13.06 -7.13 -22.16
N GLU A 3 12.60 -7.22 -20.91
CA GLU A 3 13.02 -6.33 -19.82
C GLU A 3 13.64 -7.16 -18.70
N ASP A 4 14.83 -6.75 -18.23
CA ASP A 4 15.49 -7.30 -17.03
C ASP A 4 15.64 -6.18 -15.99
N ASP A 5 14.91 -6.27 -14.90
CA ASP A 5 14.87 -5.25 -13.86
C ASP A 5 15.55 -5.77 -12.57
N LEU A 6 16.74 -5.28 -12.30
CA LEU A 6 17.52 -5.62 -11.12
C LEU A 6 17.47 -4.51 -10.07
N ILE A 7 16.82 -4.78 -8.96
CA ILE A 7 16.73 -3.86 -7.83
C ILE A 7 17.62 -4.35 -6.69
N SER A 8 18.49 -3.48 -6.19
CA SER A 8 19.33 -3.70 -5.00
C SER A 8 18.97 -2.68 -3.92
N ASP A 9 18.70 -3.16 -2.73
CA ASP A 9 18.38 -2.34 -1.54
C ASP A 9 19.26 -2.80 -0.38
N LYS A 10 20.07 -1.89 0.17
CA LYS A 10 21.02 -2.18 1.23
C LYS A 10 20.91 -1.16 2.34
N GLU A 11 20.61 -1.60 3.54
CA GLU A 11 20.59 -0.76 4.74
C GLU A 11 21.74 -1.15 5.71
N THR A 12 22.40 -0.14 6.26
CA THR A 12 23.35 -0.28 7.37
C THR A 12 22.89 0.62 8.49
N ALA A 13 22.64 0.05 9.69
CA ALA A 13 22.16 0.82 10.82
C ALA A 13 22.91 0.50 12.12
N ILE A 14 23.13 1.55 12.92
CA ILE A 14 23.65 1.47 14.28
C ILE A 14 22.62 2.07 15.21
N LYS A 15 22.24 1.34 16.26
CA LYS A 15 21.27 1.79 17.26
C LYS A 15 21.78 1.57 18.66
N LEU A 16 21.59 2.58 19.52
CA LEU A 16 21.90 2.51 20.95
C LEU A 16 20.65 2.92 21.74
N ASP A 17 20.18 2.05 22.62
CA ASP A 17 19.07 2.33 23.53
C ASP A 17 19.55 2.17 24.98
N MET A 18 19.16 3.10 25.84
CA MET A 18 19.41 3.05 27.28
C MET A 18 18.10 3.23 28.04
N THR A 19 17.91 2.41 29.08
CA THR A 19 16.75 2.51 29.98
C THR A 19 17.27 2.71 31.39
N LYS A 20 16.65 3.63 32.11
CA LYS A 20 16.93 3.88 33.50
C LYS A 20 15.66 4.02 34.31
N ASP A 21 15.55 3.18 35.33
CA ASP A 21 14.50 3.21 36.33
C ASP A 21 14.89 4.06 37.53
N GLY A 22 13.88 4.36 38.37
CA GLY A 22 14.12 5.00 39.67
C GLY A 22 14.14 6.53 39.62
N PHE A 23 13.66 7.13 38.52
CA PHE A 23 13.33 8.55 38.54
C PHE A 23 11.97 8.76 39.24
N GLU A 24 11.80 9.92 39.83
CA GLU A 24 10.50 10.38 40.30
C GLU A 24 10.08 11.62 39.50
N VAL A 25 8.95 11.54 38.84
CA VAL A 25 8.31 12.68 38.17
C VAL A 25 6.95 12.88 38.79
N ILE A 26 6.69 14.10 39.31
CA ILE A 26 5.44 14.44 40.01
C ILE A 26 5.14 13.46 41.17
N GLY A 27 6.21 13.02 41.90
CA GLY A 27 6.10 12.08 43.01
C GLY A 27 5.70 10.64 42.64
N ARG A 28 5.93 10.24 41.35
CA ARG A 28 5.64 8.89 40.85
C ARG A 28 6.88 8.22 40.27
N PRO A 29 7.02 6.91 40.48
CA PRO A 29 8.09 6.13 39.83
C PRO A 29 8.00 6.28 38.32
N THR A 30 9.13 6.59 37.72
CA THR A 30 9.22 6.86 36.27
C THR A 30 10.42 6.10 35.69
N THR A 31 10.16 5.33 34.64
CA THR A 31 11.20 4.75 33.79
C THR A 31 11.47 5.69 32.62
N VAL A 32 12.73 6.07 32.44
CA VAL A 32 13.16 6.92 31.33
C VAL A 32 13.94 6.07 30.33
N LYS A 33 13.57 6.14 29.07
CA LYS A 33 14.26 5.51 27.96
C LYS A 33 14.70 6.58 26.96
N PHE A 34 15.96 6.48 26.50
CA PHE A 34 16.49 7.35 25.47
C PHE A 34 17.39 6.56 24.53
N GLY A 35 17.53 7.04 23.33
CA GLY A 35 18.34 6.34 22.34
C GLY A 35 18.73 7.20 21.16
N PHE A 36 19.61 6.62 20.37
CA PHE A 36 20.16 7.18 19.16
C PHE A 36 20.13 6.10 18.07
N LYS A 37 19.80 6.49 16.83
CA LYS A 37 19.95 5.61 15.65
C LYS A 37 20.57 6.43 14.52
N HIS A 38 21.56 5.83 13.84
CA HIS A 38 22.05 6.26 12.56
C HIS A 38 21.80 5.12 11.56
N SER A 39 21.20 5.41 10.43
CA SER A 39 21.05 4.46 9.33
C SER A 39 21.38 5.11 8.00
N ASN A 40 22.04 4.34 7.14
CA ASN A 40 22.28 4.68 5.75
C ASN A 40 21.71 3.58 4.88
N ARG A 41 20.89 3.97 3.88
CA ARG A 41 20.21 3.08 2.95
C ARG A 41 20.53 3.49 1.53
N GLU A 42 21.02 2.54 0.77
CA GLU A 42 21.35 2.69 -0.65
C GLU A 42 20.35 1.87 -1.46
N LYS A 43 19.70 2.48 -2.45
CA LYS A 43 18.84 1.78 -3.39
C LYS A 43 19.28 2.06 -4.82
N LYS A 44 19.43 0.99 -5.57
CA LYS A 44 19.80 1.04 -6.99
C LYS A 44 18.79 0.23 -7.78
N ARG A 45 18.30 0.80 -8.86
CA ARG A 45 17.58 0.10 -9.92
C ARG A 45 18.44 0.11 -11.16
N ASN A 46 18.55 -1.02 -11.81
CA ASN A 46 19.20 -1.20 -13.10
C ASN A 46 18.20 -1.94 -13.99
N ASN A 47 17.67 -1.23 -14.94
CA ASN A 47 16.66 -1.72 -15.87
C ASN A 47 17.31 -1.85 -17.25
N GLU A 48 17.32 -3.05 -17.81
CA GLU A 48 17.82 -3.32 -19.15
C GLU A 48 16.66 -3.74 -20.05
N VAL A 49 16.42 -2.96 -21.08
CA VAL A 49 15.35 -3.22 -22.06
C VAL A 49 15.98 -3.58 -23.39
N TRP A 50 15.48 -4.62 -24.03
CA TRP A 50 15.87 -5.04 -25.37
C TRP A 50 14.65 -5.01 -26.28
N GLU A 51 14.78 -4.31 -27.38
CA GLU A 51 13.72 -4.16 -28.38
C GLU A 51 14.13 -4.80 -29.71
N TRP A 52 13.17 -5.46 -30.34
CA TRP A 52 13.33 -5.91 -31.72
C TRP A 52 12.77 -4.85 -32.67
N GLU A 53 13.57 -4.44 -33.65
CA GLU A 53 13.13 -3.46 -34.64
C GLU A 53 11.95 -4.02 -35.45
N ASP A 54 10.99 -3.17 -35.79
CA ASP A 54 9.75 -3.51 -36.51
C ASP A 54 9.99 -4.23 -37.86
N ASP A 55 11.13 -3.98 -38.53
CA ASP A 55 11.51 -4.57 -39.80
C ASP A 55 11.86 -6.06 -39.75
N VAL A 56 12.03 -6.61 -38.53
CA VAL A 56 12.43 -8.01 -38.29
C VAL A 56 11.21 -8.93 -38.19
N VAL A 57 10.05 -8.42 -37.78
CA VAL A 57 8.80 -9.18 -37.72
C VAL A 57 8.12 -9.11 -39.08
N THR A 58 8.38 -10.11 -39.93
CA THR A 58 7.71 -10.18 -41.25
C THR A 58 6.20 -10.36 -41.05
N GLN A 59 5.39 -9.59 -41.77
CA GLN A 59 3.93 -9.56 -41.70
C GLN A 59 3.20 -10.91 -41.96
N ASP A 60 3.96 -11.94 -42.39
CA ASP A 60 3.41 -13.29 -42.69
C ASP A 60 3.37 -14.22 -41.45
N GLN A 61 3.80 -13.77 -40.28
CA GLN A 61 3.78 -14.61 -39.06
C GLN A 61 2.49 -14.36 -38.28
N SER A 62 1.62 -15.35 -38.24
CA SER A 62 0.42 -15.29 -37.41
C SER A 62 0.73 -15.79 -36.00
N PHE A 63 0.73 -14.86 -35.04
CA PHE A 63 0.84 -15.17 -33.60
C PHE A 63 -0.48 -15.64 -32.98
N PHE A 64 -1.54 -15.66 -33.75
CA PHE A 64 -2.87 -16.06 -33.30
C PHE A 64 -3.08 -17.54 -33.54
N GLY A 65 -3.06 -18.34 -32.48
CA GLY A 65 -3.45 -19.75 -32.54
C GLY A 65 -4.95 -19.87 -32.75
N ALA A 66 -5.38 -20.62 -33.80
CA ALA A 66 -6.80 -20.83 -34.08
C ALA A 66 -7.57 -21.46 -32.89
N ASP A 67 -6.85 -22.20 -32.05
CA ASP A 67 -7.39 -22.93 -30.89
C ASP A 67 -7.08 -22.26 -29.55
N TYR A 68 -6.27 -21.18 -29.51
CA TYR A 68 -5.97 -20.49 -28.28
C TYR A 68 -7.05 -19.46 -27.99
N ARG A 69 -7.98 -19.86 -27.10
CA ARG A 69 -9.08 -19.02 -26.63
C ARG A 69 -9.07 -19.04 -25.12
N VAL A 70 -9.16 -17.87 -24.53
CA VAL A 70 -9.48 -17.73 -23.11
C VAL A 70 -10.99 -17.68 -22.99
N ASP A 71 -11.57 -18.49 -22.09
CA ASP A 71 -12.98 -18.37 -21.74
C ASP A 71 -13.21 -16.99 -21.10
N TRP A 72 -13.78 -16.09 -21.88
CA TRP A 72 -14.00 -14.72 -21.46
C TRP A 72 -15.16 -14.66 -20.47
N PRO A 73 -15.00 -13.97 -19.31
CA PRO A 73 -16.02 -13.96 -18.26
C PRO A 73 -17.31 -13.19 -18.64
N PHE A 74 -17.30 -12.43 -19.74
CA PHE A 74 -18.47 -11.67 -20.19
C PHE A 74 -19.28 -12.46 -21.23
N PRO A 75 -20.52 -12.92 -20.89
CA PRO A 75 -21.36 -13.64 -21.82
C PRO A 75 -21.66 -12.82 -23.08
N GLY A 76 -21.41 -13.42 -24.24
CA GLY A 76 -21.73 -12.82 -25.55
C GLY A 76 -20.65 -11.92 -26.15
N GLN A 77 -19.51 -11.72 -25.49
CA GLN A 77 -18.35 -11.05 -26.09
C GLN A 77 -17.36 -12.09 -26.61
N ASN A 78 -16.96 -11.93 -27.87
CA ASN A 78 -15.94 -12.76 -28.49
C ASN A 78 -14.77 -11.85 -28.90
N MET A 79 -13.68 -11.90 -28.16
CA MET A 79 -12.47 -11.11 -28.42
C MET A 79 -11.68 -11.62 -29.65
N GLY A 80 -12.15 -12.67 -30.29
CA GLY A 80 -11.43 -13.29 -31.43
C GLY A 80 -10.28 -14.20 -30.96
N PRO A 81 -9.41 -14.62 -31.89
CA PRO A 81 -8.23 -15.40 -31.55
C PRO A 81 -7.21 -14.55 -30.79
N MET A 82 -6.68 -15.07 -29.69
CA MET A 82 -5.65 -14.43 -28.89
C MET A 82 -4.26 -14.87 -29.33
N ALA A 83 -3.24 -14.09 -29.01
CA ALA A 83 -1.85 -14.48 -29.24
C ALA A 83 -1.52 -15.77 -28.47
N ASP A 84 -0.98 -16.78 -29.16
CA ASP A 84 -0.54 -18.02 -28.54
C ASP A 84 0.88 -17.82 -27.98
N PRO A 85 1.09 -17.87 -26.66
CA PRO A 85 2.41 -17.70 -26.05
C PRO A 85 3.45 -18.69 -26.58
N ASN A 86 3.04 -19.92 -26.93
CA ASN A 86 3.97 -20.91 -27.46
C ASN A 86 4.45 -20.56 -28.86
N LEU A 87 3.58 -19.96 -29.68
CA LEU A 87 3.97 -19.43 -30.98
C LEU A 87 4.91 -18.24 -30.81
N LEU A 88 4.63 -17.31 -29.91
CA LEU A 88 5.52 -16.19 -29.59
C LEU A 88 6.92 -16.67 -29.20
N PHE A 89 7.04 -17.62 -28.26
CA PHE A 89 8.32 -18.21 -27.86
C PHE A 89 9.03 -18.93 -29.01
N THR A 90 8.27 -19.58 -29.90
CA THR A 90 8.86 -20.27 -31.08
C THR A 90 9.45 -19.24 -32.04
N TYR A 91 8.77 -18.14 -32.28
CA TYR A 91 9.23 -17.10 -33.20
C TYR A 91 10.32 -16.21 -32.61
N GLN A 92 10.35 -15.98 -31.31
CA GLN A 92 11.39 -15.21 -30.61
C GLN A 92 12.80 -15.66 -31.02
N ASN A 93 13.03 -16.97 -31.16
CA ASN A 93 14.32 -17.50 -31.61
C ASN A 93 14.62 -17.29 -33.10
N THR A 94 13.66 -16.85 -33.88
CA THR A 94 13.81 -16.56 -35.32
C THR A 94 13.91 -15.08 -35.62
N TRP A 95 13.65 -14.23 -34.64
CA TRP A 95 13.82 -12.78 -34.77
C TRP A 95 15.30 -12.44 -34.89
N GLY A 96 15.60 -11.40 -35.64
CA GLY A 96 16.97 -10.93 -35.81
C GLY A 96 17.60 -10.40 -34.52
N PRO A 97 18.80 -9.85 -34.60
CA PRO A 97 19.43 -9.26 -33.44
C PRO A 97 18.55 -8.12 -32.89
N TYR A 98 18.38 -8.11 -31.58
CA TYR A 98 17.72 -7.04 -30.84
C TYR A 98 18.74 -5.97 -30.44
N THR A 99 18.33 -4.73 -30.42
CA THR A 99 19.11 -3.63 -29.90
C THR A 99 18.81 -3.43 -28.43
N ARG A 100 19.81 -3.10 -27.63
CA ARG A 100 19.60 -2.68 -26.25
C ARG A 100 18.91 -1.33 -26.29
N GLY A 101 17.69 -1.28 -25.79
CA GLY A 101 16.96 -0.05 -25.54
C GLY A 101 17.66 0.83 -24.50
N GLN A 102 17.18 2.03 -24.29
CA GLN A 102 17.73 2.93 -23.28
C GLN A 102 17.35 2.45 -21.88
N THR A 103 18.25 2.65 -20.91
CA THR A 103 18.06 2.33 -19.49
C THR A 103 17.33 3.48 -18.79
N GLU A 104 16.11 3.73 -19.22
CA GLU A 104 15.33 4.93 -18.86
C GLU A 104 14.93 4.97 -17.40
N LYS A 105 14.89 3.79 -16.74
CA LYS A 105 14.44 3.65 -15.35
C LYS A 105 15.58 3.45 -14.35
N ASP A 106 16.83 3.64 -14.79
CA ASP A 106 17.99 3.47 -13.91
C ASP A 106 18.11 4.63 -12.92
N TYR A 107 18.21 4.30 -11.63
CA TYR A 107 18.51 5.29 -10.62
C TYR A 107 19.39 4.73 -9.49
N PHE A 108 20.08 5.64 -8.81
CA PHE A 108 20.74 5.38 -7.54
C PHE A 108 20.30 6.43 -6.52
N SER A 109 19.86 5.98 -5.35
CA SER A 109 19.44 6.87 -4.27
C SER A 109 20.08 6.44 -2.96
N GLU A 110 20.48 7.42 -2.16
CA GLU A 110 21.06 7.26 -0.83
C GLU A 110 20.26 8.07 0.18
N GLU A 111 19.87 7.44 1.28
CA GLU A 111 19.16 8.06 2.39
C GLU A 111 19.93 7.88 3.69
N GLU A 112 20.40 8.97 4.28
CA GLU A 112 21.03 8.99 5.60
C GLU A 112 20.05 9.54 6.63
N ILE A 113 19.79 8.80 7.72
CA ILE A 113 18.93 9.22 8.82
C ILE A 113 19.68 9.18 10.14
N ILE A 114 19.75 10.34 10.80
CA ILE A 114 20.24 10.46 12.16
C ILE A 114 19.05 10.78 13.06
N SER A 115 18.89 10.02 14.13
CA SER A 115 17.77 10.22 15.03
C SER A 115 18.12 10.02 16.50
N ALA A 116 17.44 10.79 17.34
CA ALA A 116 17.53 10.66 18.80
C ALA A 116 16.14 10.77 19.41
N TYR A 117 15.93 10.11 20.54
CA TYR A 117 14.68 10.18 21.27
C TYR A 117 14.86 10.11 22.77
N VAL A 118 13.87 10.63 23.48
CA VAL A 118 13.67 10.44 24.91
C VAL A 118 12.18 10.18 25.18
N MET A 119 11.88 9.23 26.06
CA MET A 119 10.53 8.94 26.52
C MET A 119 10.53 8.57 28.00
N GLY A 120 9.42 8.90 28.69
CA GLY A 120 9.17 8.55 30.07
C GLY A 120 7.92 7.70 30.19
N THR A 121 7.96 6.67 31.02
CA THR A 121 6.78 5.85 31.40
C THR A 121 6.49 6.09 32.88
N LEU A 122 5.29 6.62 33.18
CA LEU A 122 4.79 6.86 34.53
C LEU A 122 3.71 5.83 34.83
N GLU A 123 3.90 5.11 35.93
CA GLU A 123 2.95 4.12 36.40
C GLU A 123 2.13 4.67 37.57
N TYR A 124 0.80 4.59 37.43
CA TYR A 124 -0.18 4.86 38.47
C TYR A 124 -0.89 3.57 38.81
N ASP A 125 -1.63 3.53 39.95
CA ASP A 125 -2.33 2.35 40.37
C ASP A 125 -3.34 1.82 39.33
N ASN A 126 -3.95 2.74 38.59
CA ASN A 126 -4.96 2.44 37.58
C ASN A 126 -4.67 3.08 36.19
N ALA A 127 -3.46 3.59 35.98
CA ALA A 127 -3.10 4.20 34.70
C ALA A 127 -1.61 4.06 34.40
N THR A 128 -1.31 3.95 33.11
CA THR A 128 0.06 4.10 32.56
C THR A 128 0.08 5.28 31.60
N VAL A 129 1.02 6.19 31.78
CA VAL A 129 1.23 7.34 30.89
C VAL A 129 2.61 7.23 30.26
N ILE A 130 2.67 7.26 28.93
CA ILE A 130 3.92 7.27 28.18
C ILE A 130 3.97 8.56 27.37
N ALA A 131 5.01 9.35 27.60
CA ALA A 131 5.24 10.58 26.86
C ALA A 131 6.70 10.63 26.33
N GLY A 132 6.88 11.10 25.12
CA GLY A 132 8.21 11.16 24.53
C GLY A 132 8.28 12.09 23.33
N VAL A 133 9.51 12.30 22.88
CA VAL A 133 9.81 13.01 21.64
C VAL A 133 10.97 12.33 20.93
N ARG A 134 10.85 12.22 19.62
CA ARG A 134 11.90 11.78 18.72
C ARG A 134 12.18 12.86 17.69
N VAL A 135 13.43 13.05 17.38
CA VAL A 135 13.89 13.97 16.32
C VAL A 135 14.65 13.12 15.30
N GLU A 136 14.32 13.32 14.03
CA GLU A 136 14.99 12.70 12.90
C GLU A 136 15.49 13.78 11.95
N ASP A 137 16.75 13.70 11.57
CA ASP A 137 17.38 14.48 10.51
C ASP A 137 17.65 13.55 9.34
N THR A 138 17.08 13.84 8.18
CA THR A 138 17.15 13.02 6.97
C THR A 138 17.87 13.79 5.88
N LYS A 139 18.83 13.12 5.23
CA LYS A 139 19.47 13.58 4.00
C LYS A 139 19.21 12.56 2.92
N PHE A 140 18.64 13.02 1.82
CA PHE A 140 18.33 12.21 0.67
C PHE A 140 19.05 12.76 -0.55
N ASN A 141 19.82 11.88 -1.22
CA ASN A 141 20.49 12.18 -2.49
C ASN A 141 20.04 11.15 -3.52
N THR A 142 19.75 11.59 -4.71
CA THR A 142 19.32 10.72 -5.79
C THR A 142 19.93 11.15 -7.12
N GLN A 143 20.13 10.18 -8.01
CA GLN A 143 20.54 10.42 -9.39
C GLN A 143 19.79 9.47 -10.31
N GLY A 144 19.47 9.96 -11.49
CA GLY A 144 18.85 9.21 -12.57
C GLY A 144 19.41 9.67 -13.91
N PHE A 145 18.84 9.17 -14.99
CA PHE A 145 19.27 9.52 -16.35
C PHE A 145 18.14 10.23 -17.08
N ASN A 146 18.50 11.20 -17.89
CA ASN A 146 17.65 11.69 -18.96
C ASN A 146 17.76 10.71 -20.13
N ALA A 147 16.69 10.04 -20.46
CA ALA A 147 16.67 9.00 -21.50
C ALA A 147 17.00 9.54 -22.89
N GLU A 148 16.60 10.78 -23.19
CA GLU A 148 16.83 11.38 -24.50
C GLU A 148 18.29 11.85 -24.70
N THR A 149 18.90 12.46 -23.66
CA THR A 149 20.26 13.01 -23.75
C THR A 149 21.33 12.09 -23.19
N GLY A 150 20.98 11.13 -22.37
CA GLY A 150 21.90 10.28 -21.63
C GLY A 150 22.62 10.98 -20.46
N ASP A 151 22.21 12.22 -20.14
CA ASP A 151 22.82 13.00 -19.07
C ASP A 151 22.34 12.56 -17.69
N LEU A 152 23.23 12.62 -16.70
CA LEU A 152 22.89 12.39 -15.31
C LEU A 152 22.11 13.58 -14.74
N ILE A 153 21.00 13.29 -14.11
CA ILE A 153 20.21 14.24 -13.33
C ILE A 153 20.39 13.92 -11.85
N PHE A 154 20.53 14.95 -11.03
CA PHE A 154 20.74 14.84 -9.60
C PHE A 154 19.60 15.53 -8.85
N GLY A 155 19.19 14.95 -7.73
CA GLY A 155 18.25 15.54 -6.78
C GLY A 155 18.76 15.38 -5.35
N GLU A 156 18.41 16.32 -4.48
CA GLU A 156 18.67 16.25 -3.06
C GLU A 156 17.48 16.79 -2.26
N ASN A 157 17.20 16.17 -1.13
CA ASN A 157 16.20 16.66 -0.17
C ASN A 157 16.69 16.45 1.25
N ASN A 158 16.61 17.50 2.07
CA ASN A 158 17.06 17.47 3.45
C ASN A 158 15.97 18.05 4.36
N TYR A 159 15.57 17.29 5.37
CA TYR A 159 14.54 17.74 6.30
C TYR A 159 14.73 17.18 7.70
N THR A 160 14.20 17.91 8.70
CA THR A 160 14.19 17.49 10.10
C THR A 160 12.75 17.33 10.56
N PHE A 161 12.44 16.16 11.12
CA PHE A 161 11.13 15.84 11.65
C PHE A 161 11.16 15.69 13.17
N VAL A 162 10.16 16.28 13.84
CA VAL A 162 9.98 16.19 15.30
C VAL A 162 8.68 15.45 15.59
N ALA A 163 8.79 14.29 16.25
CA ALA A 163 7.71 13.37 16.57
C ALA A 163 7.41 13.33 18.09
N PRO A 164 6.63 14.26 18.64
CA PRO A 164 6.11 14.13 20.00
C PRO A 164 5.05 13.02 20.05
N SER A 165 4.96 12.37 21.21
CA SER A 165 3.92 11.38 21.48
C SER A 165 3.47 11.39 22.94
N LEU A 166 2.16 11.20 23.15
CA LEU A 166 1.54 10.99 24.45
C LEU A 166 0.55 9.84 24.32
N ASN A 167 0.71 8.82 25.15
CA ASN A 167 -0.17 7.67 25.22
C ASN A 167 -0.62 7.49 26.67
N ILE A 168 -1.91 7.29 26.88
CA ILE A 168 -2.54 7.06 28.16
C ILE A 168 -3.32 5.77 28.09
N LYS A 169 -3.08 4.86 29.03
CA LYS A 169 -3.85 3.66 29.27
C LYS A 169 -4.46 3.77 30.67
N TYR A 170 -5.78 3.71 30.77
CA TYR A 170 -6.51 3.81 32.04
C TYR A 170 -7.32 2.54 32.27
N PHE A 171 -7.09 1.87 33.40
CA PHE A 171 -7.83 0.68 33.80
C PHE A 171 -9.12 1.10 34.53
N LEU A 172 -10.26 0.91 33.86
CA LEU A 172 -11.59 1.15 34.44
C LEU A 172 -11.97 0.05 35.41
N SER A 173 -11.55 -1.19 35.10
CA SER A 173 -11.67 -2.39 35.93
C SER A 173 -10.57 -3.38 35.56
N GLU A 174 -10.57 -4.59 36.11
CA GLU A 174 -9.64 -5.66 35.73
C GLU A 174 -9.80 -6.05 34.25
N ASP A 175 -11.03 -5.95 33.71
CA ASP A 175 -11.38 -6.38 32.37
C ASP A 175 -11.57 -5.23 31.40
N ALA A 176 -11.63 -3.97 31.85
CA ALA A 176 -11.98 -2.83 30.99
C ALA A 176 -10.88 -1.75 30.96
N ILE A 177 -10.51 -1.33 29.76
CA ILE A 177 -9.43 -0.38 29.51
C ILE A 177 -9.93 0.75 28.62
N LEU A 178 -9.55 1.98 28.96
CA LEU A 178 -9.67 3.15 28.10
C LEU A 178 -8.27 3.56 27.65
N ARG A 179 -8.08 3.78 26.34
CA ARG A 179 -6.82 4.34 25.80
C ARG A 179 -7.08 5.64 25.08
N ALA A 180 -6.14 6.55 25.24
CA ALA A 180 -6.08 7.79 24.46
C ALA A 180 -4.64 8.00 23.99
N ALA A 181 -4.47 8.45 22.74
CA ALA A 181 -3.15 8.77 22.21
C ALA A 181 -3.20 10.00 21.31
N VAL A 182 -2.09 10.77 21.33
CA VAL A 182 -1.80 11.80 20.36
C VAL A 182 -0.33 11.74 20.00
N TRP A 183 -0.04 11.69 18.69
CA TRP A 183 1.35 11.65 18.23
C TRP A 183 1.49 12.18 16.81
N LYS A 184 2.72 12.61 16.48
CA LYS A 184 3.10 12.89 15.09
C LYS A 184 3.81 11.70 14.47
N SER A 185 3.52 11.41 13.22
CA SER A 185 4.16 10.39 12.39
C SER A 185 4.62 10.95 11.05
N LEU A 186 5.54 10.24 10.42
CA LEU A 186 6.18 10.57 9.17
C LEU A 186 6.14 9.34 8.26
N ALA A 187 5.83 9.55 6.97
CA ALA A 187 6.09 8.57 5.91
C ALA A 187 6.90 9.25 4.79
N ARG A 188 8.06 8.68 4.46
CA ARG A 188 8.94 9.23 3.45
C ARG A 188 8.45 8.94 2.04
N PRO A 189 8.75 9.81 1.05
CA PRO A 189 8.53 9.51 -0.36
C PRO A 189 9.20 8.19 -0.75
N GLY A 190 8.58 7.46 -1.68
CA GLY A 190 9.20 6.29 -2.29
C GLY A 190 10.45 6.66 -3.09
N PHE A 191 11.45 5.78 -3.13
CA PHE A 191 12.67 6.06 -3.88
C PHE A 191 12.40 6.27 -5.38
N SER A 192 11.46 5.54 -5.96
CA SER A 192 11.03 5.73 -7.35
C SER A 192 10.24 7.02 -7.57
N GLU A 193 9.44 7.44 -6.59
CA GLU A 193 8.70 8.70 -6.64
C GLU A 193 9.63 9.91 -6.61
N SER A 194 10.79 9.77 -5.94
CA SER A 194 11.79 10.83 -5.77
C SER A 194 12.95 10.73 -6.77
N ALA A 195 13.08 9.62 -7.51
CA ALA A 195 14.19 9.46 -8.44
C ALA A 195 14.00 10.37 -9.67
N PRO A 196 14.97 11.22 -10.04
CA PRO A 196 14.87 12.11 -11.20
C PRO A 196 15.11 11.34 -12.50
N VAL A 197 14.47 10.20 -12.64
CA VAL A 197 14.45 9.40 -13.88
C VAL A 197 13.45 10.04 -14.81
N ALA A 198 13.87 10.31 -16.03
CA ALA A 198 13.07 11.02 -17.00
C ALA A 198 12.97 10.22 -18.29
N ASP A 199 11.82 9.62 -18.54
CA ASP A 199 11.44 9.02 -19.81
C ASP A 199 10.65 10.04 -20.62
N PHE A 200 11.19 10.47 -21.77
CA PHE A 200 10.60 11.50 -22.60
C PHE A 200 10.41 11.00 -24.00
N LYS A 201 9.19 11.12 -24.52
CA LYS A 201 8.85 10.79 -25.91
C LYS A 201 8.40 12.05 -26.64
N SER A 202 9.02 12.30 -27.81
CA SER A 202 8.57 13.36 -28.72
C SER A 202 7.51 12.77 -29.67
N ASP A 203 6.37 13.46 -29.81
CA ASP A 203 5.34 13.08 -30.80
C ASP A 203 5.68 13.45 -32.24
N GLY A 204 6.87 14.03 -32.47
CA GLY A 204 7.35 14.45 -33.80
C GLY A 204 6.98 15.88 -34.15
N ASP A 205 6.05 16.53 -33.44
CA ASP A 205 5.66 17.94 -33.64
C ASP A 205 6.37 18.89 -32.65
N GLY A 206 7.32 18.35 -31.85
CA GLY A 206 8.07 19.10 -30.85
C GLY A 206 7.34 19.18 -29.48
N VAL A 207 6.30 18.39 -29.31
CA VAL A 207 5.61 18.17 -28.07
C VAL A 207 6.27 16.99 -27.35
N PHE A 208 6.59 17.17 -26.07
CA PHE A 208 7.15 16.10 -25.27
C PHE A 208 6.09 15.61 -24.26
N LYS A 209 5.94 14.28 -24.20
CA LYS A 209 5.24 13.56 -23.15
C LYS A 209 6.31 12.80 -22.35
N GLY A 210 6.09 12.62 -21.04
CA GLY A 210 7.06 11.85 -20.27
C GLY A 210 6.67 11.64 -18.84
N GLU A 211 7.44 10.77 -18.19
CA GLU A 211 7.36 10.45 -16.78
C GLU A 211 8.62 10.93 -16.07
N MET A 212 8.50 11.48 -14.88
CA MET A 212 9.64 11.86 -14.05
C MET A 212 9.30 11.82 -12.57
N GLY A 213 10.16 11.22 -11.75
CA GLY A 213 10.09 11.36 -10.31
C GLY A 213 10.47 12.77 -9.85
N ASN A 214 10.00 13.14 -8.66
CA ASN A 214 10.20 14.48 -8.09
C ASN A 214 11.09 14.39 -6.83
N PRO A 215 12.37 14.79 -6.89
CA PRO A 215 13.26 14.77 -5.73
C PRO A 215 12.90 15.79 -4.65
N ASP A 216 12.10 16.81 -4.97
CA ASP A 216 11.69 17.88 -4.05
C ASP A 216 10.47 17.51 -3.19
N LEU A 217 10.03 16.25 -3.22
CA LEU A 217 8.89 15.79 -2.42
C LEU A 217 9.16 15.87 -0.93
N ASP A 218 8.31 16.60 -0.23
CA ASP A 218 8.25 16.56 1.23
C ASP A 218 7.65 15.22 1.72
N PRO A 219 8.07 14.72 2.89
CA PRO A 219 7.45 13.55 3.47
C PRO A 219 6.01 13.83 3.93
N TYR A 220 5.16 12.80 3.89
CA TYR A 220 3.88 12.86 4.61
C TYR A 220 4.14 13.11 6.08
N GLU A 221 3.49 14.09 6.64
CA GLU A 221 3.41 14.28 8.08
C GLU A 221 1.98 14.10 8.56
N ALA A 222 1.77 13.38 9.66
CA ALA A 222 0.44 13.23 10.23
C ALA A 222 0.44 13.54 11.73
N THR A 223 -0.55 14.31 12.17
CA THR A 223 -0.93 14.39 13.58
C THR A 223 -2.11 13.46 13.82
N ASN A 224 -1.91 12.49 14.70
CA ASN A 224 -2.84 11.41 14.95
C ASN A 224 -3.47 11.56 16.33
N TYR A 225 -4.77 11.28 16.44
CA TYR A 225 -5.55 11.26 17.67
C TYR A 225 -6.34 9.96 17.70
N ASP A 226 -6.21 9.20 18.80
CA ASP A 226 -6.94 7.95 19.03
C ASP A 226 -7.60 7.93 20.39
N LEU A 227 -8.77 7.34 20.44
CA LEU A 227 -9.50 7.01 21.65
C LEU A 227 -10.13 5.65 21.50
N SER A 228 -9.83 4.70 22.40
CA SER A 228 -10.45 3.38 22.38
C SER A 228 -10.94 2.94 23.75
N TYR A 229 -12.03 2.20 23.76
CA TYR A 229 -12.51 1.41 24.88
C TYR A 229 -12.38 -0.07 24.54
N GLU A 230 -11.80 -0.84 25.45
CA GLU A 230 -11.51 -2.26 25.29
C GLU A 230 -12.06 -3.03 26.48
N TYR A 231 -12.68 -4.18 26.23
CA TYR A 231 -13.14 -5.12 27.24
C TYR A 231 -12.62 -6.52 26.97
N TYR A 232 -12.11 -7.18 27.98
CA TYR A 232 -11.50 -8.52 27.93
C TYR A 232 -12.11 -9.42 29.00
N GLY A 233 -13.28 -10.02 28.73
CA GLY A 233 -13.88 -11.02 29.61
C GLY A 233 -13.38 -12.43 29.31
N GLU A 234 -13.86 -13.40 30.04
CA GLU A 234 -13.39 -14.80 29.99
C GLU A 234 -13.58 -15.42 28.60
N ASN A 235 -14.71 -15.19 27.95
CA ASN A 235 -15.08 -15.76 26.66
C ASN A 235 -15.52 -14.71 25.63
N THR A 236 -15.39 -13.44 25.97
CA THR A 236 -15.80 -12.32 25.13
C THR A 236 -14.78 -11.20 25.23
N SER A 237 -14.29 -10.73 24.11
CA SER A 237 -13.56 -9.47 24.04
C SER A 237 -14.18 -8.56 22.97
N TYR A 238 -14.20 -7.27 23.25
CA TYR A 238 -14.61 -6.29 22.26
C TYR A 238 -13.87 -4.96 22.47
N SER A 239 -13.69 -4.24 21.37
CA SER A 239 -13.16 -2.89 21.39
C SER A 239 -13.92 -1.99 20.43
N ILE A 240 -14.06 -0.73 20.82
CA ILE A 240 -14.49 0.35 19.95
C ILE A 240 -13.42 1.43 19.98
N GLY A 241 -12.96 1.85 18.79
CA GLY A 241 -11.94 2.88 18.60
C GLY A 241 -12.46 4.00 17.72
N PHE A 242 -12.01 5.23 18.00
CA PHE A 242 -12.17 6.40 17.17
C PHE A 242 -10.78 6.92 16.84
N PHE A 243 -10.54 7.28 15.60
CA PHE A 243 -9.29 7.88 15.18
C PHE A 243 -9.54 9.09 14.29
N TRP A 244 -8.59 10.03 14.35
CA TRP A 244 -8.53 11.20 13.50
C TRP A 244 -7.08 11.47 13.11
N LYS A 245 -6.83 11.71 11.84
CA LYS A 245 -5.51 11.99 11.29
C LYS A 245 -5.58 13.24 10.43
N ASP A 246 -4.85 14.28 10.85
CA ASP A 246 -4.56 15.44 10.01
C ASP A 246 -3.24 15.18 9.30
N ILE A 247 -3.28 15.11 7.97
CA ILE A 247 -2.15 14.71 7.13
C ILE A 247 -1.79 15.90 6.24
N SER A 248 -0.52 16.29 6.24
CA SER A 248 0.06 17.25 5.29
C SER A 248 1.00 16.54 4.34
N ASN A 249 1.20 17.12 3.16
CA ASN A 249 2.13 16.66 2.14
C ASN A 249 1.83 15.24 1.63
N ALA A 250 0.56 14.82 1.53
CA ALA A 250 0.25 13.55 0.91
C ALA A 250 0.72 13.57 -0.56
N ILE A 251 1.33 12.47 -1.03
CA ILE A 251 1.96 12.40 -2.35
C ILE A 251 0.99 11.78 -3.34
N TYR A 252 0.78 12.46 -4.47
CA TYR A 252 -0.08 12.00 -5.55
C TYR A 252 0.63 12.08 -6.89
N PRO A 253 0.45 11.08 -7.78
CA PRO A 253 0.81 11.22 -9.18
C PRO A 253 -0.13 12.22 -9.84
N VAL A 254 0.44 13.10 -10.67
CA VAL A 254 -0.28 14.09 -11.47
C VAL A 254 0.32 14.13 -12.86
N ILE A 255 -0.51 14.49 -13.84
CA ILE A 255 -0.05 14.81 -15.18
C ILE A 255 -0.21 16.32 -15.36
N THR A 256 0.86 17.00 -15.72
CA THR A 256 0.89 18.46 -15.83
C THR A 256 1.70 18.92 -17.03
N ALA A 257 1.37 20.08 -17.59
CA ALA A 257 2.23 20.75 -18.54
C ALA A 257 3.32 21.54 -17.80
N GLY A 258 4.51 21.61 -18.39
CA GLY A 258 5.61 22.32 -17.72
C GLY A 258 6.88 22.40 -18.52
N THR A 259 7.93 22.92 -17.89
CA THR A 259 9.28 22.97 -18.47
C THR A 259 10.25 22.37 -17.47
N TYR A 260 10.99 21.35 -17.88
CA TYR A 260 12.05 20.74 -17.09
C TYR A 260 13.36 20.71 -17.88
N ASN A 261 14.45 21.21 -17.31
CA ASN A 261 15.76 21.32 -17.95
C ASN A 261 15.75 21.95 -19.37
N GLY A 262 14.79 22.87 -19.61
CA GLY A 262 14.64 23.57 -20.89
C GLY A 262 13.79 22.83 -21.93
N ILE A 263 13.31 21.62 -21.61
CA ILE A 263 12.34 20.86 -22.42
C ILE A 263 10.94 21.25 -21.98
N VAL A 264 10.08 21.59 -22.93
CA VAL A 264 8.68 21.92 -22.70
C VAL A 264 7.83 20.68 -22.86
N PHE A 265 7.09 20.30 -21.83
CA PHE A 265 6.18 19.16 -21.83
C PHE A 265 4.74 19.65 -21.93
N ASN A 266 3.94 18.99 -22.69
CA ASN A 266 2.49 19.14 -22.66
C ASN A 266 1.86 18.17 -21.65
N GLU A 267 2.49 17.02 -21.45
CA GLU A 267 2.04 15.97 -20.54
C GLU A 267 3.28 15.41 -19.82
N LEU A 268 3.48 15.81 -18.58
CA LEU A 268 4.51 15.27 -17.68
C LEU A 268 3.82 14.55 -16.52
N GLU A 269 3.91 13.25 -16.47
CA GLU A 269 3.53 12.49 -15.27
C GLU A 269 4.62 12.65 -14.21
N THR A 270 4.24 13.14 -13.05
CA THR A 270 5.15 13.35 -11.92
C THR A 270 4.40 13.21 -10.61
N TYR A 271 5.10 13.44 -9.50
CA TYR A 271 4.53 13.36 -8.16
C TYR A 271 4.55 14.74 -7.51
N VAL A 272 3.48 15.06 -6.79
CA VAL A 272 3.36 16.32 -6.04
C VAL A 272 2.86 16.05 -4.63
N ASN A 273 3.17 16.97 -3.72
CA ASN A 273 2.54 16.99 -2.40
C ASN A 273 1.19 17.71 -2.47
N THR A 274 0.18 17.14 -1.81
CA THR A 274 -1.11 17.82 -1.61
C THR A 274 -1.03 18.84 -0.48
N ASP A 275 -1.97 19.79 -0.44
CA ASP A 275 -2.01 20.81 0.62
C ASP A 275 -2.40 20.18 1.96
N ASP A 276 -3.66 19.75 2.08
CA ASP A 276 -4.21 19.19 3.31
C ASP A 276 -4.99 17.89 3.00
N SER A 277 -4.82 16.91 3.86
CA SER A 277 -5.58 15.66 3.83
C SER A 277 -6.04 15.29 5.23
N ARG A 278 -7.19 14.63 5.31
CA ARG A 278 -7.76 14.14 6.55
C ARG A 278 -8.26 12.73 6.39
N VAL A 279 -8.07 11.92 7.42
CA VAL A 279 -8.70 10.60 7.54
C VAL A 279 -9.21 10.42 8.95
N ASP A 280 -10.50 10.11 9.12
CA ASP A 280 -11.08 9.78 10.41
C ASP A 280 -11.98 8.55 10.32
N GLY A 281 -12.27 7.94 11.47
CA GLY A 281 -13.12 6.77 11.44
C GLY A 281 -13.38 6.13 12.79
N ILE A 282 -14.14 5.03 12.70
CA ILE A 282 -14.54 4.19 13.82
C ILE A 282 -14.17 2.75 13.51
N GLU A 283 -13.61 2.06 14.50
CA GLU A 283 -13.29 0.64 14.46
C GLU A 283 -14.03 -0.10 15.55
N LEU A 284 -14.68 -1.21 15.20
CA LEU A 284 -15.34 -2.14 16.12
C LEU A 284 -14.72 -3.53 15.93
N ASN A 285 -14.25 -4.13 17.02
CA ASN A 285 -13.79 -5.50 17.05
C ASN A 285 -14.57 -6.27 18.11
N ILE A 286 -15.04 -7.47 17.76
CA ILE A 286 -15.75 -8.37 18.68
C ILE A 286 -15.19 -9.78 18.46
N PHE A 287 -14.89 -10.45 19.56
CA PHE A 287 -14.63 -11.89 19.60
C PHE A 287 -15.48 -12.51 20.70
N HIS A 288 -16.17 -13.61 20.39
CA HIS A 288 -16.98 -14.33 21.35
C HIS A 288 -16.93 -15.85 21.14
N GLU A 289 -16.64 -16.60 22.19
CA GLU A 289 -16.71 -18.05 22.24
C GLU A 289 -18.01 -18.51 22.91
N PHE A 290 -18.72 -19.42 22.27
CA PHE A 290 -20.02 -19.94 22.77
C PHE A 290 -19.83 -21.14 23.70
N ILE A 291 -19.18 -20.94 24.86
CA ILE A 291 -18.85 -21.99 25.82
C ILE A 291 -20.06 -22.63 26.53
N ASN A 292 -21.21 -21.96 26.50
CA ASN A 292 -22.45 -22.41 27.19
C ASN A 292 -23.41 -23.18 26.26
N LEU A 293 -23.02 -23.45 25.03
CA LEU A 293 -23.83 -24.27 24.14
C LEU A 293 -23.70 -25.77 24.50
N PRO A 294 -24.73 -26.60 24.24
CA PRO A 294 -24.63 -28.03 24.44
C PRO A 294 -23.63 -28.66 23.45
N GLU A 295 -22.94 -29.73 23.89
CA GLU A 295 -22.09 -30.51 22.97
C GLU A 295 -22.86 -30.98 21.75
N PRO A 296 -22.26 -30.91 20.53
CA PRO A 296 -20.88 -30.53 20.20
C PRO A 296 -20.70 -29.04 19.85
N LEU A 297 -21.68 -28.17 20.10
CA LEU A 297 -21.67 -26.77 19.65
C LEU A 297 -20.86 -25.81 20.56
N ASP A 298 -20.35 -26.29 21.68
CA ASP A 298 -19.58 -25.54 22.67
C ASP A 298 -18.14 -25.19 22.26
N GLY A 299 -17.76 -25.44 21.01
CA GLY A 299 -16.52 -24.98 20.39
C GLY A 299 -16.75 -23.88 19.35
N LEU A 300 -17.99 -23.40 19.19
CA LEU A 300 -18.27 -22.33 18.23
C LEU A 300 -17.74 -20.99 18.73
N PHE A 301 -17.25 -20.18 17.79
CA PHE A 301 -16.87 -18.80 18.03
C PHE A 301 -17.27 -17.89 16.87
N VAL A 302 -17.36 -16.61 17.14
CA VAL A 302 -17.54 -15.55 16.16
C VAL A 302 -16.49 -14.46 16.36
N GLN A 303 -15.94 -13.97 15.26
CA GLN A 303 -15.08 -12.81 15.22
C GLN A 303 -15.63 -11.82 14.19
N LEU A 304 -15.82 -10.57 14.60
CA LEU A 304 -16.30 -9.48 13.76
C LEU A 304 -15.36 -8.29 13.89
N ASN A 305 -14.91 -7.76 12.74
CA ASN A 305 -14.22 -6.49 12.65
C ASN A 305 -14.98 -5.59 11.67
N VAL A 306 -15.25 -4.37 12.08
CA VAL A 306 -15.90 -3.35 11.26
C VAL A 306 -15.07 -2.08 11.36
N THR A 307 -14.70 -1.55 10.20
CA THR A 307 -14.05 -0.24 10.11
C THR A 307 -14.91 0.64 9.20
N LYS A 308 -15.20 1.83 9.67
CA LYS A 308 -15.87 2.87 8.89
C LYS A 308 -15.01 4.11 8.89
N THR A 309 -14.63 4.59 7.70
CA THR A 309 -13.70 5.71 7.50
C THR A 309 -14.32 6.80 6.64
N ASP A 310 -13.89 8.02 6.85
CA ASP A 310 -14.02 9.13 5.92
C ASP A 310 -12.63 9.72 5.67
N GLY A 311 -12.27 9.96 4.41
CA GLY A 311 -10.96 10.49 4.05
C GLY A 311 -11.03 11.39 2.84
N GLN A 312 -10.35 12.53 2.93
CA GLN A 312 -10.32 13.55 1.88
C GLN A 312 -8.91 14.09 1.71
N SER A 313 -8.55 14.42 0.47
CA SER A 313 -7.33 15.15 0.11
C SER A 313 -7.68 16.37 -0.72
N THR A 314 -6.89 17.43 -0.57
CA THR A 314 -7.02 18.67 -1.35
C THR A 314 -5.73 18.92 -2.11
N LEU A 315 -5.84 19.14 -3.42
CA LEU A 315 -4.73 19.46 -4.32
C LEU A 315 -4.94 20.87 -4.89
N ALA A 316 -3.88 21.69 -4.84
CA ALA A 316 -3.85 22.95 -5.56
C ALA A 316 -3.74 22.70 -7.06
N VAL A 317 -4.58 23.36 -7.84
CA VAL A 317 -4.55 23.38 -9.31
C VAL A 317 -4.58 24.84 -9.78
N ASP A 318 -4.22 25.11 -11.02
CA ASP A 318 -4.13 26.48 -11.57
C ASP A 318 -5.43 27.31 -11.39
N SER A 319 -6.59 26.65 -11.38
CA SER A 319 -7.91 27.27 -11.22
C SER A 319 -8.38 27.43 -9.76
N GLY A 320 -7.59 26.95 -8.76
CA GLY A 320 -7.96 26.95 -7.34
C GLY A 320 -7.51 25.69 -6.61
N SER A 321 -8.42 25.00 -5.93
CA SER A 321 -8.14 23.73 -5.27
C SER A 321 -9.27 22.72 -5.51
N VAL A 322 -8.92 21.45 -5.59
CA VAL A 322 -9.85 20.32 -5.77
C VAL A 322 -9.76 19.41 -4.56
N THR A 323 -10.92 19.01 -4.04
CA THR A 323 -11.02 18.03 -2.96
C THR A 323 -11.62 16.74 -3.50
N PHE A 324 -11.00 15.62 -3.16
CA PHE A 324 -11.38 14.26 -3.60
C PHE A 324 -11.21 13.26 -2.46
N PRO A 325 -11.81 12.04 -2.55
CA PRO A 325 -11.63 11.00 -1.56
C PRO A 325 -10.15 10.62 -1.39
N PHE A 326 -9.73 10.30 -0.16
CA PHE A 326 -8.36 9.85 0.09
C PHE A 326 -8.07 8.56 -0.68
N ARG A 327 -6.96 8.55 -1.44
CA ARG A 327 -6.60 7.46 -2.34
C ARG A 327 -6.39 6.14 -1.59
N LYS A 328 -6.88 5.04 -2.18
CA LYS A 328 -6.77 3.66 -1.67
C LYS A 328 -7.37 3.48 -0.26
N LEU A 329 -8.38 4.27 0.06
CA LEU A 329 -9.12 4.19 1.31
C LEU A 329 -10.57 3.79 1.03
N SER A 330 -10.97 2.56 1.42
CA SER A 330 -12.37 2.14 1.43
C SER A 330 -13.08 2.75 2.63
N GLU A 331 -14.29 3.31 2.43
CA GLU A 331 -15.10 3.88 3.52
C GLU A 331 -15.59 2.80 4.49
N ASP A 332 -15.95 1.63 3.99
CA ASP A 332 -16.46 0.51 4.76
C ASP A 332 -15.60 -0.74 4.56
N VAL A 333 -15.13 -1.34 5.66
CA VAL A 333 -14.44 -2.64 5.66
C VAL A 333 -15.06 -3.53 6.72
N TYR A 334 -15.46 -4.75 6.32
CA TYR A 334 -16.07 -5.75 7.19
C TYR A 334 -15.31 -7.07 7.11
N ASN A 335 -15.00 -7.65 8.25
CA ASN A 335 -14.46 -9.00 8.36
C ASN A 335 -15.29 -9.78 9.35
N LEU A 336 -15.92 -10.87 8.90
CA LEU A 336 -16.69 -11.78 9.74
C LEU A 336 -16.10 -13.18 9.62
N SER A 337 -15.73 -13.76 10.75
CA SER A 337 -15.36 -15.17 10.81
C SER A 337 -16.28 -15.90 11.78
N VAL A 338 -16.80 -17.04 11.34
CA VAL A 338 -17.49 -18.00 12.19
C VAL A 338 -16.65 -19.27 12.20
N GLY A 339 -16.29 -19.74 13.37
CA GLY A 339 -15.43 -20.90 13.50
C GLY A 339 -15.88 -21.87 14.57
N TYR A 340 -15.23 -23.04 14.56
CA TYR A 340 -15.37 -24.08 15.53
C TYR A 340 -13.99 -24.61 15.91
N ASP A 341 -13.62 -24.47 17.17
CA ASP A 341 -12.35 -24.94 17.73
C ASP A 341 -12.62 -25.84 18.94
N LYS A 342 -12.68 -27.13 18.69
CA LYS A 342 -12.85 -28.12 19.78
C LYS A 342 -12.26 -29.49 19.37
N GLY A 343 -11.51 -30.07 20.30
CA GLY A 343 -10.89 -31.37 20.12
C GLY A 343 -9.87 -31.37 18.96
N PRO A 344 -10.00 -32.26 17.97
CA PRO A 344 -9.05 -32.29 16.85
C PRO A 344 -9.38 -31.30 15.72
N PHE A 345 -10.50 -30.56 15.81
CA PHE A 345 -11.00 -29.71 14.75
C PHE A 345 -10.76 -28.23 15.04
N ASP A 346 -10.18 -27.54 14.05
CA ASP A 346 -10.22 -26.08 13.92
C ASP A 346 -10.78 -25.78 12.52
N ILE A 347 -12.02 -25.25 12.50
CA ILE A 347 -12.76 -24.97 11.26
C ILE A 347 -13.11 -23.50 11.27
N ARG A 348 -12.96 -22.81 10.13
CA ARG A 348 -13.26 -21.40 10.00
C ARG A 348 -13.85 -21.07 8.63
N LEU A 349 -14.92 -20.31 8.64
CA LEU A 349 -15.49 -19.65 7.46
C LEU A 349 -15.34 -18.15 7.66
N SER A 350 -14.66 -17.46 6.72
CA SER A 350 -14.32 -16.05 6.82
C SER A 350 -14.86 -15.30 5.60
N LEU A 351 -15.55 -14.20 5.87
CA LEU A 351 -16.01 -13.24 4.88
C LEU A 351 -15.22 -11.95 5.05
N VAL A 352 -14.61 -11.48 3.99
CA VAL A 352 -13.99 -10.15 3.89
C VAL A 352 -14.79 -9.32 2.89
N SER A 353 -15.10 -8.08 3.23
CA SER A 353 -15.80 -7.17 2.33
C SER A 353 -15.28 -5.74 2.51
N ARG A 354 -15.09 -5.03 1.42
CA ARG A 354 -14.74 -3.61 1.39
C ARG A 354 -15.57 -2.86 0.36
N SER A 355 -15.84 -1.59 0.61
CA SER A 355 -16.47 -0.69 -0.36
C SER A 355 -15.49 -0.26 -1.46
N PRO A 356 -15.95 0.30 -2.57
CA PRO A 356 -15.09 0.88 -3.59
C PRO A 356 -14.16 1.94 -3.01
N TYR A 357 -13.04 2.19 -3.69
CA TYR A 357 -12.13 3.27 -3.34
C TYR A 357 -11.50 3.90 -4.58
N LEU A 358 -11.09 5.16 -4.44
CA LEU A 358 -10.33 5.88 -5.46
C LEU A 358 -8.95 5.23 -5.65
N ASP A 359 -8.63 4.83 -6.88
CA ASP A 359 -7.34 4.23 -7.25
C ASP A 359 -6.41 5.24 -7.94
N TYR A 360 -6.89 5.90 -9.00
CA TYR A 360 -6.15 6.88 -9.78
C TYR A 360 -6.96 8.14 -10.03
N LEU A 361 -6.28 9.31 -10.04
CA LEU A 361 -6.94 10.63 -10.21
C LEU A 361 -7.17 11.01 -11.67
N ALA A 362 -6.36 10.49 -12.61
CA ALA A 362 -6.46 10.82 -14.04
C ALA A 362 -5.96 9.66 -14.88
N ASP A 363 -6.37 9.61 -16.15
CA ASP A 363 -5.87 8.70 -17.16
C ASP A 363 -4.61 9.27 -17.81
N GLU A 364 -3.70 8.42 -18.28
CA GLU A 364 -2.49 8.82 -19.04
C GLU A 364 -2.84 9.66 -20.29
N ASP A 365 -4.02 9.41 -20.90
CA ASP A 365 -4.51 10.13 -22.08
C ASP A 365 -5.34 11.40 -21.76
N SER A 366 -5.59 11.70 -20.48
CA SER A 366 -6.42 12.84 -20.06
C SER A 366 -5.87 13.47 -18.78
N PRO A 367 -4.85 14.32 -18.89
CA PRO A 367 -4.26 15.01 -17.74
C PRO A 367 -5.29 15.88 -17.01
N ALA A 368 -5.24 15.85 -15.69
CA ALA A 368 -6.09 16.68 -14.84
C ALA A 368 -5.54 18.11 -14.76
N GLU A 369 -5.69 18.89 -15.84
CA GLU A 369 -5.25 20.30 -15.89
C GLU A 369 -6.21 21.24 -15.16
N THR A 370 -7.48 20.84 -14.98
CA THR A 370 -8.51 21.68 -14.37
C THR A 370 -9.38 20.89 -13.41
N GLN A 371 -10.16 21.60 -12.56
CA GLN A 371 -11.19 20.96 -11.73
C GLN A 371 -12.23 20.20 -12.56
N GLU A 372 -12.41 20.56 -13.82
CA GLU A 372 -13.34 19.91 -14.76
C GLU A 372 -12.76 18.57 -15.23
N ASP A 373 -11.44 18.39 -15.27
CA ASP A 373 -10.72 17.19 -15.70
C ASP A 373 -10.63 16.14 -14.55
N LEU A 374 -10.58 16.60 -13.31
CA LEU A 374 -10.86 15.79 -12.12
C LEU A 374 -12.36 15.47 -11.98
N ASN A 375 -13.12 15.67 -13.07
CA ASN A 375 -14.50 15.28 -13.14
C ASN A 375 -14.63 13.78 -12.85
N VAL A 376 -15.72 13.42 -12.20
CA VAL A 376 -16.10 12.05 -11.80
C VAL A 376 -15.87 11.00 -12.90
N ASP A 377 -15.89 11.42 -14.17
CA ASP A 377 -15.70 10.54 -15.34
C ASP A 377 -14.23 10.13 -15.62
N ASN A 378 -13.24 10.84 -15.09
CA ASN A 378 -11.81 10.61 -15.34
C ASN A 378 -11.08 10.01 -14.13
N ILE A 379 -11.78 9.76 -13.04
CA ILE A 379 -11.24 9.15 -11.82
C ILE A 379 -11.42 7.64 -11.89
N ARG A 380 -10.33 6.89 -11.71
CA ARG A 380 -10.38 5.43 -11.65
C ARG A 380 -10.69 4.96 -10.24
N TYR A 381 -11.64 4.04 -10.14
CA TYR A 381 -12.02 3.37 -8.91
C TYR A 381 -11.72 1.87 -8.98
N THR A 382 -11.30 1.30 -7.85
CA THR A 382 -11.42 -0.13 -7.61
C THR A 382 -12.78 -0.37 -6.98
N ASP A 383 -13.56 -1.29 -7.54
CA ASP A 383 -14.94 -1.60 -7.09
C ASP A 383 -14.96 -2.26 -5.70
N ASP A 384 -16.15 -2.48 -5.17
CA ASP A 384 -16.31 -3.25 -3.94
C ASP A 384 -15.74 -4.67 -4.13
N HIS A 385 -15.32 -5.27 -3.04
CA HIS A 385 -14.77 -6.63 -3.04
C HIS A 385 -15.38 -7.41 -1.90
N LYS A 386 -15.79 -8.67 -2.18
CA LYS A 386 -16.41 -9.53 -1.21
C LYS A 386 -15.98 -10.97 -1.40
N GLN A 387 -15.07 -11.44 -0.57
CA GLN A 387 -14.46 -12.75 -0.68
C GLN A 387 -14.82 -13.65 0.49
N LEU A 388 -15.14 -14.91 0.19
CA LEU A 388 -15.44 -15.97 1.15
C LEU A 388 -14.34 -17.02 1.15
N ASP A 389 -13.78 -17.30 2.33
CA ASP A 389 -12.71 -18.29 2.53
C ASP A 389 -13.13 -19.37 3.53
N PHE A 390 -12.64 -20.60 3.33
CA PHE A 390 -12.81 -21.71 4.25
C PHE A 390 -11.47 -22.32 4.64
N ASN A 391 -11.29 -22.56 5.94
CA ASN A 391 -10.10 -23.22 6.49
C ASN A 391 -10.54 -24.37 7.38
N LEU A 392 -9.87 -25.52 7.23
CA LEU A 392 -10.02 -26.67 8.09
C LEU A 392 -8.63 -27.18 8.50
N LYS A 393 -8.41 -27.30 9.80
CA LYS A 393 -7.29 -28.06 10.37
C LYS A 393 -7.85 -29.24 11.17
N TYR A 394 -7.26 -30.41 10.96
CA TYR A 394 -7.60 -31.61 11.69
C TYR A 394 -6.34 -32.24 12.31
N ASP A 395 -6.28 -32.31 13.64
CA ASP A 395 -5.19 -32.93 14.38
C ASP A 395 -5.45 -34.44 14.50
N ILE A 396 -4.75 -35.23 13.67
CA ILE A 396 -4.83 -36.71 13.67
C ILE A 396 -4.22 -37.25 14.97
N SER A 397 -3.15 -36.62 15.44
CA SER A 397 -2.47 -36.90 16.69
C SER A 397 -1.72 -35.67 17.17
N ASP A 398 -1.11 -35.71 18.36
CA ASP A 398 -0.31 -34.61 18.92
C ASP A 398 0.82 -34.15 17.98
N ASN A 399 1.26 -35.05 17.11
CA ASN A 399 2.39 -34.79 16.22
C ASN A 399 2.01 -34.62 14.73
N LEU A 400 0.78 -34.99 14.33
CA LEU A 400 0.36 -35.02 12.93
C LEU A 400 -0.94 -34.27 12.72
N SER A 401 -0.93 -33.27 11.86
CA SER A 401 -2.12 -32.54 11.43
C SER A 401 -2.23 -32.44 9.90
N ILE A 402 -3.46 -32.34 9.43
CA ILE A 402 -3.81 -32.03 8.04
C ILE A 402 -4.48 -30.66 8.02
N LYS A 403 -4.16 -29.87 7.01
CA LYS A 403 -4.77 -28.57 6.73
C LYS A 403 -5.39 -28.60 5.34
N PHE A 404 -6.60 -28.04 5.20
CA PHE A 404 -7.28 -27.85 3.93
C PHE A 404 -7.84 -26.46 3.88
N ASP A 405 -7.49 -25.68 2.84
CA ASP A 405 -7.93 -24.31 2.67
C ASP A 405 -8.59 -24.17 1.29
N ILE A 406 -9.66 -23.41 1.23
CA ILE A 406 -10.30 -22.91 0.01
C ILE A 406 -10.34 -21.39 0.12
N ASN A 407 -9.63 -20.70 -0.77
CA ASN A 407 -9.66 -19.24 -0.86
C ASN A 407 -10.48 -18.80 -2.05
N ASN A 408 -11.24 -17.74 -1.87
CA ASN A 408 -12.10 -17.16 -2.88
C ASN A 408 -13.15 -18.19 -3.40
N ILE A 409 -14.02 -18.68 -2.50
CA ILE A 409 -15.03 -19.72 -2.81
C ILE A 409 -16.05 -19.19 -3.84
N ASP A 410 -16.36 -17.93 -3.77
CA ASP A 410 -17.34 -17.21 -4.60
C ASP A 410 -16.76 -16.75 -5.94
N ASP A 411 -15.47 -17.03 -6.20
CA ASP A 411 -14.76 -16.64 -7.44
C ASP A 411 -14.88 -15.14 -7.72
N GLU A 412 -14.73 -14.34 -6.64
CA GLU A 412 -14.82 -12.90 -6.70
C GLU A 412 -13.69 -12.32 -7.55
N PRO A 413 -13.98 -11.53 -8.58
CA PRO A 413 -12.97 -10.85 -9.39
C PRO A 413 -12.54 -9.53 -8.76
N GLU A 414 -11.46 -8.93 -9.26
CA GLU A 414 -11.18 -7.51 -9.07
C GLU A 414 -11.68 -6.72 -10.27
N TYR A 415 -12.49 -5.71 -10.00
CA TYR A 415 -13.13 -4.86 -11.00
C TYR A 415 -12.68 -3.41 -10.83
N TYR A 416 -12.30 -2.77 -11.94
CA TYR A 416 -11.88 -1.38 -11.97
C TYR A 416 -12.68 -0.62 -13.01
N TYR A 417 -13.04 0.62 -12.71
CA TYR A 417 -13.87 1.43 -13.60
C TYR A 417 -13.49 2.91 -13.57
N TRP A 418 -13.80 3.63 -14.65
CA TRP A 418 -13.63 5.06 -14.77
C TRP A 418 -14.93 5.78 -14.44
N GLY A 419 -14.95 6.56 -13.34
CA GLY A 419 -16.05 7.40 -12.90
C GLY A 419 -17.30 6.65 -12.50
N ARG A 420 -17.75 5.70 -13.32
CA ARG A 420 -19.01 4.94 -13.11
C ARG A 420 -18.80 3.45 -13.34
N PRO A 421 -19.49 2.58 -12.58
CA PRO A 421 -19.31 1.13 -12.69
C PRO A 421 -19.58 0.53 -14.08
N ASP A 422 -20.31 1.21 -14.95
CA ASP A 422 -20.58 0.77 -16.33
C ASP A 422 -19.44 1.09 -17.32
N ARG A 423 -18.37 1.80 -16.86
CA ARG A 423 -17.19 2.13 -17.66
C ARG A 423 -15.99 1.30 -17.21
N LEU A 424 -15.98 0.03 -17.63
CA LEU A 424 -14.90 -0.91 -17.32
C LEU A 424 -13.52 -0.36 -17.72
N SER A 425 -12.58 -0.35 -16.76
CA SER A 425 -11.15 -0.09 -16.97
C SER A 425 -10.37 -1.39 -17.03
N GLN A 426 -10.51 -2.24 -16.00
CA GLN A 426 -9.76 -3.49 -15.87
C GLN A 426 -10.61 -4.54 -15.14
N TYR A 427 -10.42 -5.81 -15.47
CA TYR A 427 -11.10 -6.92 -14.85
C TYR A 427 -10.14 -8.09 -14.66
N ASP A 428 -9.84 -8.42 -13.40
CA ASP A 428 -8.88 -9.45 -13.05
C ASP A 428 -9.59 -10.64 -12.41
N VAL A 429 -9.38 -11.84 -12.94
CA VAL A 429 -9.96 -13.08 -12.44
C VAL A 429 -8.85 -13.95 -11.89
N TYR A 430 -8.86 -14.21 -10.60
CA TYR A 430 -7.88 -15.06 -9.92
C TYR A 430 -8.37 -16.49 -9.69
N GLY A 431 -9.68 -16.71 -9.69
CA GLY A 431 -10.29 -18.00 -9.47
C GLY A 431 -10.26 -18.49 -8.02
N THR A 432 -10.94 -19.60 -7.78
CA THR A 432 -10.90 -20.29 -6.48
C THR A 432 -9.62 -21.10 -6.33
N THR A 433 -8.91 -20.91 -5.23
CA THR A 433 -7.67 -21.64 -4.92
C THR A 433 -7.89 -22.68 -3.83
N TYR A 434 -7.42 -23.91 -4.07
CA TYR A 434 -7.46 -25.02 -3.12
C TYR A 434 -6.05 -25.37 -2.67
N SER A 435 -5.84 -25.54 -1.35
CA SER A 435 -4.58 -26.02 -0.83
C SER A 435 -4.77 -27.14 0.18
N ILE A 436 -3.85 -28.10 0.20
CA ILE A 436 -3.78 -29.17 1.19
C ILE A 436 -2.36 -29.25 1.74
N GLY A 437 -2.24 -29.33 3.06
CA GLY A 437 -0.97 -29.41 3.75
C GLY A 437 -0.97 -30.52 4.80
N VAL A 438 0.19 -31.12 5.02
CA VAL A 438 0.43 -32.06 6.11
C VAL A 438 1.57 -31.54 6.96
N ARG A 439 1.36 -31.46 8.27
CA ARG A 439 2.38 -31.04 9.23
C ARG A 439 2.69 -32.15 10.21
N TYR A 440 3.97 -32.54 10.29
CA TYR A 440 4.47 -33.49 11.28
C TYR A 440 5.50 -32.76 12.16
N LYS A 441 5.32 -32.91 13.49
CA LYS A 441 6.29 -32.42 14.49
C LYS A 441 7.12 -33.60 14.97
N LEU A 442 8.42 -33.48 14.92
CA LEU A 442 9.39 -34.47 15.44
C LEU A 442 9.51 -34.35 16.95
#